data_30944dddf9e6d4f4ae55d439e7f0d0a5
#
_entry.id   30944dddf9e6d4f4ae55d439e7f0d0a5
#
_cell.length_a   1.000
_cell.length_b   1.000
_cell.length_c   1.000
_cell.angle_alpha   90.00
_cell.angle_beta   90.00
_cell.angle_gamma   90.00
#
_symmetry.space_group_name_H-M   'P 1'
#
loop_
_entity.id
_entity.type
_entity.pdbx_description
1 polymer ?
#
loop_
_entity_poly.entity_id
_entity_poly.type
_entity_poly.pdbx_seq_one_letter_code
_entity_poly.pdbx_strand_id
1 'polypeptide(L)'
;MNRVVITVLFLSCVIPVGGTLSLSHAGKTGIELSTRSVAPGATLVLSGKGFGTFKSTQFNRVTVNGVSALVQRWDREVIEVKVPFKATSGFVEVLIGKKKLLAGFVNLAMPRIETITPTEAERGMTLQITGHHFGLSAGARDPNTMFGVNDVLVGGVVVRPKRWRDDKIELEIPTNAVSGDVV
;
A
#
# COMPACT_ATOMS: atom_id res chain seq x y z
N MET A 1 31.43 15.18 17.61
CA MET A 1 30.02 14.70 17.76
C MET A 1 29.29 15.04 16.48
N ASN A 2 29.09 14.05 15.63
CA ASN A 2 28.37 14.26 14.34
C ASN A 2 26.89 14.06 14.58
N ARG A 3 26.15 15.14 14.79
CA ARG A 3 24.69 15.12 14.80
C ARG A 3 24.17 14.91 13.38
N VAL A 4 23.19 14.06 13.26
CA VAL A 4 22.41 13.87 12.03
C VAL A 4 21.16 14.73 12.16
N VAL A 5 20.98 15.70 11.26
CA VAL A 5 19.78 16.52 11.19
C VAL A 5 18.80 15.82 10.23
N ILE A 6 17.60 15.59 10.71
CA ILE A 6 16.54 14.88 9.97
C ILE A 6 15.53 15.92 9.50
N THR A 7 15.40 16.06 8.18
CA THR A 7 14.42 16.94 7.56
C THR A 7 13.22 16.13 7.07
N VAL A 8 12.03 16.59 7.40
CA VAL A 8 10.79 15.99 6.89
C VAL A 8 10.31 16.79 5.70
N LEU A 9 10.31 16.19 4.53
CA LEU A 9 9.70 16.80 3.34
C LEU A 9 8.21 16.41 3.31
N PHE A 10 7.35 17.36 3.63
CA PHE A 10 5.92 17.19 3.40
C PHE A 10 5.61 17.50 1.94
N LEU A 11 5.41 16.46 1.14
CA LEU A 11 4.78 16.62 -0.16
C LEU A 11 3.27 16.81 0.06
N SER A 12 2.85 18.07 0.32
CA SER A 12 1.44 18.39 0.45
C SER A 12 0.79 18.37 -0.92
N CYS A 13 0.13 17.27 -1.23
CA CYS A 13 -0.83 17.23 -2.32
C CYS A 13 -2.08 18.00 -1.86
N VAL A 14 -2.22 19.24 -2.30
CA VAL A 14 -3.43 20.03 -2.11
C VAL A 14 -4.53 19.40 -2.96
N ILE A 15 -5.44 18.68 -2.31
CA ILE A 15 -6.67 18.22 -2.95
C ILE A 15 -7.65 19.41 -2.87
N PRO A 16 -8.19 19.91 -4.01
CA PRO A 16 -9.22 20.94 -3.97
C PRO A 16 -10.49 20.36 -3.32
N VAL A 17 -10.91 20.97 -2.21
CA VAL A 17 -12.20 20.73 -1.60
C VAL A 17 -13.25 21.36 -2.49
N GLY A 18 -14.07 20.55 -3.12
CA GLY A 18 -15.23 21.06 -3.84
C GLY A 18 -15.86 20.03 -4.76
N GLY A 19 -16.89 19.37 -4.28
CA GLY A 19 -17.74 18.56 -5.14
C GLY A 19 -18.17 17.25 -4.50
N THR A 20 -19.26 17.26 -3.75
CA THR A 20 -20.01 16.06 -3.37
C THR A 20 -20.62 15.44 -4.63
N LEU A 21 -19.85 14.66 -5.36
CA LEU A 21 -20.39 13.71 -6.32
C LEU A 21 -20.67 12.41 -5.58
N SER A 22 -21.88 12.30 -5.05
CA SER A 22 -22.46 11.04 -4.63
C SER A 22 -22.66 10.18 -5.88
N LEU A 23 -21.60 9.56 -6.37
CA LEU A 23 -21.68 8.49 -7.35
C LEU A 23 -21.98 7.19 -6.63
N SER A 24 -23.25 7.01 -6.28
CA SER A 24 -23.80 5.69 -6.02
C SER A 24 -23.87 4.90 -7.33
N HIS A 25 -22.72 4.49 -7.85
CA HIS A 25 -22.61 3.42 -8.81
C HIS A 25 -22.27 2.14 -8.02
N ALA A 26 -23.26 1.64 -7.27
CA ALA A 26 -23.33 0.22 -7.02
C ALA A 26 -23.48 -0.43 -8.40
N GLY A 27 -22.36 -0.88 -8.95
CA GLY A 27 -22.39 -1.62 -10.21
C GLY A 27 -23.36 -2.80 -10.04
N LYS A 28 -24.30 -2.97 -10.97
CA LYS A 28 -25.26 -4.07 -11.09
C LYS A 28 -24.66 -5.50 -11.11
N THR A 29 -23.40 -5.65 -10.73
CA THR A 29 -22.66 -6.92 -10.79
C THR A 29 -22.78 -7.76 -9.53
N GLY A 30 -23.36 -7.24 -8.44
CA GLY A 30 -23.49 -7.98 -7.18
C GLY A 30 -22.16 -8.36 -6.53
N ILE A 31 -21.06 -7.66 -6.88
CA ILE A 31 -19.76 -7.82 -6.24
C ILE A 31 -19.57 -6.67 -5.23
N GLU A 32 -19.20 -7.02 -4.01
CA GLU A 32 -18.91 -6.09 -2.93
C GLU A 32 -17.42 -6.12 -2.57
N LEU A 33 -16.84 -4.96 -2.32
CA LEU A 33 -15.48 -4.82 -1.83
C LEU A 33 -15.51 -4.70 -0.30
N SER A 34 -14.61 -5.40 0.40
CA SER A 34 -14.47 -5.33 1.86
C SER A 34 -14.20 -3.91 2.38
N THR A 35 -13.59 -3.09 1.54
CA THR A 35 -13.29 -1.69 1.84
C THR A 35 -13.20 -0.88 0.54
N ARG A 36 -13.41 0.42 0.65
CA ARG A 36 -13.18 1.37 -0.44
C ARG A 36 -11.90 2.18 -0.29
N SER A 37 -11.18 1.97 0.82
CA SER A 37 -9.86 2.56 1.05
C SER A 37 -8.93 1.47 1.54
N VAL A 38 -7.80 1.29 0.87
CA VAL A 38 -6.86 0.20 1.13
C VAL A 38 -5.43 0.64 0.83
N ALA A 39 -4.48 0.21 1.66
CA ALA A 39 -3.07 0.46 1.40
C ALA A 39 -2.53 -0.47 0.30
N PRO A 40 -1.54 -0.04 -0.50
CA PRO A 40 -0.77 -0.93 -1.35
C PRO A 40 -0.19 -2.11 -0.54
N GLY A 41 -0.21 -3.33 -1.10
CA GLY A 41 0.24 -4.53 -0.41
C GLY A 41 -0.75 -5.12 0.60
N ALA A 42 -1.82 -4.44 0.97
CA ALA A 42 -2.85 -4.98 1.84
C ALA A 42 -3.77 -5.96 1.09
N THR A 43 -4.51 -6.76 1.84
CA THR A 43 -5.48 -7.70 1.27
C THR A 43 -6.81 -7.00 1.03
N LEU A 44 -7.30 -7.09 -0.20
CA LEU A 44 -8.65 -6.68 -0.59
C LEU A 44 -9.50 -7.93 -0.81
N VAL A 45 -10.66 -7.98 -0.18
CA VAL A 45 -11.62 -9.07 -0.32
C VAL A 45 -12.77 -8.63 -1.20
N LEU A 46 -13.09 -9.44 -2.19
CA LEU A 46 -14.24 -9.28 -3.07
C LEU A 46 -15.23 -10.37 -2.74
N SER A 47 -16.45 -10.01 -2.40
CA SER A 47 -17.56 -10.94 -2.14
C SER A 47 -18.59 -10.82 -3.24
N GLY A 48 -19.10 -11.94 -3.71
CA GLY A 48 -20.07 -11.94 -4.80
C GLY A 48 -20.47 -13.34 -5.24
N LYS A 49 -21.19 -13.43 -6.35
CA LYS A 49 -21.62 -14.72 -6.91
C LYS A 49 -21.06 -14.93 -8.31
N GLY A 50 -20.81 -16.20 -8.63
CA GLY A 50 -20.47 -16.60 -10.00
C GLY A 50 -19.01 -16.41 -10.38
N PHE A 51 -18.08 -16.31 -9.42
CA PHE A 51 -16.64 -16.29 -9.70
C PHE A 51 -16.13 -17.62 -10.26
N GLY A 52 -16.84 -18.72 -9.94
CA GLY A 52 -16.44 -20.05 -10.36
C GLY A 52 -15.16 -20.50 -9.67
N THR A 53 -14.50 -21.49 -10.28
CA THR A 53 -13.21 -22.00 -9.78
C THR A 53 -12.05 -21.32 -10.48
N PHE A 54 -10.96 -21.09 -9.73
CA PHE A 54 -9.74 -20.55 -10.30
C PHE A 54 -9.11 -21.55 -11.29
N LYS A 55 -8.84 -21.10 -12.50
CA LYS A 55 -8.20 -21.95 -13.53
C LYS A 55 -6.71 -21.59 -13.70
N SER A 56 -6.44 -20.31 -13.98
CA SER A 56 -5.09 -19.76 -14.08
C SER A 56 -5.18 -18.23 -14.17
N THR A 57 -4.08 -17.53 -13.95
CA THR A 57 -3.99 -16.07 -14.06
C THR A 57 -4.27 -15.54 -15.46
N GLN A 58 -4.16 -16.38 -16.49
CA GLN A 58 -4.51 -16.03 -17.85
C GLN A 58 -6.03 -15.89 -18.02
N PHE A 59 -6.82 -16.73 -17.35
CA PHE A 59 -8.28 -16.77 -17.47
C PHE A 59 -9.01 -16.14 -16.28
N ASN A 60 -8.37 -16.10 -15.13
CA ASN A 60 -8.96 -15.59 -13.89
C ASN A 60 -7.97 -14.62 -13.24
N ARG A 61 -8.29 -13.35 -13.23
CA ARG A 61 -7.45 -12.32 -12.59
C ARG A 61 -8.28 -11.18 -12.05
N VAL A 62 -7.73 -10.49 -11.08
CA VAL A 62 -8.25 -9.22 -10.56
C VAL A 62 -7.26 -8.13 -10.93
N THR A 63 -7.75 -6.98 -11.34
CA THR A 63 -6.91 -5.80 -11.58
C THR A 63 -7.41 -4.64 -10.72
N VAL A 64 -6.47 -3.82 -10.26
CA VAL A 64 -6.73 -2.55 -9.58
C VAL A 64 -6.19 -1.45 -10.49
N ASN A 65 -7.08 -0.64 -11.04
CA ASN A 65 -6.77 0.37 -12.05
C ASN A 65 -5.86 -0.17 -13.18
N GLY A 66 -6.22 -1.34 -13.72
CA GLY A 66 -5.48 -2.01 -14.80
C GLY A 66 -4.25 -2.82 -14.37
N VAL A 67 -3.74 -2.64 -13.14
CA VAL A 67 -2.59 -3.40 -12.62
C VAL A 67 -3.06 -4.71 -12.01
N SER A 68 -2.47 -5.84 -12.44
CA SER A 68 -2.84 -7.18 -11.96
C SER A 68 -2.51 -7.35 -10.48
N ALA A 69 -3.51 -7.76 -9.70
CA ALA A 69 -3.37 -8.08 -8.29
C ALA A 69 -2.99 -9.56 -8.09
N LEU A 70 -2.20 -9.83 -7.04
CA LEU A 70 -1.85 -11.20 -6.68
C LEU A 70 -3.03 -11.88 -5.99
N VAL A 71 -3.58 -12.90 -6.64
CA VAL A 71 -4.66 -13.72 -6.07
C VAL A 71 -4.09 -14.59 -4.95
N GLN A 72 -4.61 -14.41 -3.73
CA GLN A 72 -4.28 -15.24 -2.57
C GLN A 72 -5.26 -16.40 -2.40
N ARG A 73 -6.55 -16.10 -2.64
CA ARG A 73 -7.63 -17.06 -2.56
C ARG A 73 -8.68 -16.78 -3.63
N TRP A 74 -9.23 -17.81 -4.22
CA TRP A 74 -10.30 -17.71 -5.20
C TRP A 74 -11.31 -18.82 -4.99
N ASP A 75 -12.49 -18.46 -4.51
CA ASP A 75 -13.63 -19.34 -4.33
C ASP A 75 -14.82 -18.87 -5.20
N ARG A 76 -15.89 -19.61 -5.17
CA ARG A 76 -17.09 -19.31 -5.96
C ARG A 76 -17.77 -17.99 -5.59
N GLU A 77 -17.59 -17.55 -4.34
CA GLU A 77 -18.25 -16.36 -3.77
C GLU A 77 -17.27 -15.36 -3.14
N VAL A 78 -16.01 -15.73 -2.99
CA VAL A 78 -14.99 -14.89 -2.35
C VAL A 78 -13.69 -14.95 -3.14
N ILE A 79 -13.11 -13.78 -3.39
CA ILE A 79 -11.76 -13.63 -3.94
C ILE A 79 -10.96 -12.74 -2.99
N GLU A 80 -9.78 -13.18 -2.59
CA GLU A 80 -8.82 -12.40 -1.81
C GLU A 80 -7.61 -12.09 -2.66
N VAL A 81 -7.26 -10.83 -2.75
CA VAL A 81 -6.11 -10.38 -3.54
C VAL A 81 -5.24 -9.42 -2.76
N LYS A 82 -3.94 -9.43 -3.01
CA LYS A 82 -3.05 -8.36 -2.58
C LYS A 82 -3.09 -7.21 -3.56
N VAL A 83 -3.34 -6.02 -3.04
CA VAL A 83 -3.32 -4.79 -3.83
C VAL A 83 -1.91 -4.53 -4.34
N PRO A 84 -1.73 -4.33 -5.66
CA PRO A 84 -0.39 -4.12 -6.22
C PRO A 84 0.22 -2.79 -5.74
N PHE A 85 1.52 -2.79 -5.44
CA PHE A 85 2.24 -1.57 -5.02
C PHE A 85 2.29 -0.49 -6.10
N LYS A 86 2.28 -0.91 -7.38
CA LYS A 86 2.29 0.01 -8.53
C LYS A 86 0.89 0.47 -8.95
N ALA A 87 -0.16 -0.03 -8.29
CA ALA A 87 -1.51 0.42 -8.58
C ALA A 87 -1.73 1.84 -8.07
N THR A 88 -2.63 2.54 -8.71
CA THR A 88 -3.19 3.82 -8.26
C THR A 88 -4.66 3.65 -7.94
N SER A 89 -5.27 4.61 -7.26
CA SER A 89 -6.72 4.61 -7.01
C SER A 89 -7.48 4.43 -8.32
N GLY A 90 -8.48 3.58 -8.32
CA GLY A 90 -9.21 3.27 -9.52
C GLY A 90 -10.17 2.10 -9.40
N PHE A 91 -10.64 1.63 -10.53
CA PHE A 91 -11.60 0.54 -10.59
C PHE A 91 -10.95 -0.81 -10.35
N VAL A 92 -11.65 -1.63 -9.56
CA VAL A 92 -11.33 -3.05 -9.36
C VAL A 92 -12.15 -3.85 -10.35
N GLU A 93 -11.47 -4.64 -11.16
CA GLU A 93 -12.08 -5.45 -12.20
C GLU A 93 -11.70 -6.92 -12.02
N VAL A 94 -12.67 -7.79 -12.22
CA VAL A 94 -12.50 -9.26 -12.17
C VAL A 94 -12.66 -9.81 -13.57
N LEU A 95 -11.66 -10.50 -14.06
CA LEU A 95 -11.71 -11.24 -15.33
C LEU A 95 -11.97 -12.72 -15.03
N ILE A 96 -13.00 -13.28 -15.66
CA ILE A 96 -13.37 -14.69 -15.58
C ILE A 96 -13.51 -15.23 -17.00
N GLY A 97 -12.52 -15.94 -17.49
CA GLY A 97 -12.43 -16.33 -18.89
C GLY A 97 -12.39 -15.10 -19.81
N LYS A 98 -13.43 -14.91 -20.60
CA LYS A 98 -13.59 -13.73 -21.47
C LYS A 98 -14.48 -12.63 -20.87
N LYS A 99 -15.09 -12.90 -19.70
CA LYS A 99 -16.02 -11.98 -19.04
C LYS A 99 -15.28 -11.07 -18.10
N LYS A 100 -15.48 -9.76 -18.27
CA LYS A 100 -14.95 -8.71 -17.40
C LYS A 100 -16.09 -8.16 -16.54
N LEU A 101 -15.88 -8.15 -15.22
CA LEU A 101 -16.82 -7.67 -14.22
C LEU A 101 -16.22 -6.51 -13.48
N LEU A 102 -16.98 -5.43 -13.34
CA LEU A 102 -16.59 -4.27 -12.54
C LEU A 102 -17.02 -4.53 -11.08
N ALA A 103 -16.06 -4.62 -10.15
CA ALA A 103 -16.35 -4.84 -8.74
C ALA A 103 -16.62 -3.53 -7.99
N GLY A 104 -15.98 -2.44 -8.39
CA GLY A 104 -16.17 -1.13 -7.76
C GLY A 104 -14.92 -0.26 -7.87
N PHE A 105 -14.95 0.86 -7.17
CA PHE A 105 -13.82 1.79 -7.09
C PHE A 105 -13.15 1.68 -5.72
N VAL A 106 -11.81 1.71 -5.71
CA VAL A 106 -11.02 1.71 -4.49
C VAL A 106 -10.05 2.89 -4.49
N ASN A 107 -9.98 3.59 -3.36
CA ASN A 107 -8.96 4.59 -3.07
C ASN A 107 -7.73 3.90 -2.50
N LEU A 108 -6.57 4.13 -3.07
CA LEU A 108 -5.33 3.69 -2.46
C LEU A 108 -4.86 4.73 -1.45
N ALA A 109 -4.81 4.30 -0.19
CA ALA A 109 -4.32 5.10 0.91
C ALA A 109 -2.79 5.11 0.86
N MET A 110 -2.22 6.24 0.42
CA MET A 110 -0.77 6.40 0.36
C MET A 110 -0.20 6.55 1.78
N PRO A 111 0.99 6.01 2.06
CA PRO A 111 1.69 6.24 3.31
C PRO A 111 1.87 7.74 3.57
N ARG A 112 1.66 8.15 4.81
CA ARG A 112 1.88 9.52 5.26
C ARG A 112 2.62 9.53 6.57
N ILE A 113 3.77 10.18 6.59
CA ILE A 113 4.52 10.46 7.81
C ILE A 113 3.91 11.71 8.47
N GLU A 114 3.64 11.63 9.77
CA GLU A 114 3.16 12.75 10.58
C GLU A 114 4.25 13.30 11.48
N THR A 115 4.97 12.41 12.17
CA THR A 115 6.07 12.84 13.04
C THR A 115 7.25 11.89 12.95
N ILE A 116 8.45 12.45 13.21
CA ILE A 116 9.68 11.72 13.40
C ILE A 116 10.27 12.15 14.72
N THR A 117 10.62 11.21 15.59
CA THR A 117 11.14 11.49 16.92
C THR A 117 12.37 10.61 17.21
N PRO A 118 13.48 11.19 17.64
CA PRO A 118 13.79 12.62 17.71
C PRO A 118 14.04 13.24 16.32
N THR A 119 13.89 14.56 16.19
CA THR A 119 14.20 15.30 14.95
C THR A 119 15.69 15.49 14.70
N GLU A 120 16.47 15.40 15.77
CA GLU A 120 17.94 15.38 15.73
C GLU A 120 18.42 14.17 16.51
N ALA A 121 19.27 13.36 15.91
CA ALA A 121 19.74 12.13 16.54
C ALA A 121 21.17 11.80 16.10
N GLU A 122 21.85 11.01 16.92
CA GLU A 122 23.18 10.47 16.61
C GLU A 122 23.03 9.07 15.96
N ARG A 123 24.09 8.67 15.29
CA ARG A 123 24.17 7.32 14.70
C ARG A 123 24.03 6.25 15.80
N GLY A 124 23.28 5.18 15.52
CA GLY A 124 22.98 4.13 16.49
C GLY A 124 21.80 4.44 17.40
N MET A 125 21.27 5.65 17.42
CA MET A 125 20.06 5.96 18.17
C MET A 125 18.82 5.40 17.47
N THR A 126 17.78 5.15 18.28
CA THR A 126 16.48 4.72 17.76
C THR A 126 15.68 5.90 17.27
N LEU A 127 15.20 5.81 16.03
CA LEU A 127 14.27 6.73 15.41
C LEU A 127 12.88 6.12 15.40
N GLN A 128 11.89 6.93 15.72
CA GLN A 128 10.49 6.56 15.70
C GLN A 128 9.76 7.43 14.67
N ILE A 129 9.07 6.78 13.72
CA ILE A 129 8.27 7.43 12.69
C ILE A 129 6.83 7.08 12.99
N THR A 130 5.96 8.07 13.13
CA THR A 130 4.52 7.87 13.25
C THR A 130 3.79 8.47 12.08
N GLY A 131 2.64 7.90 11.74
CA GLY A 131 1.84 8.31 10.62
C GLY A 131 0.71 7.34 10.32
N HIS A 132 0.32 7.22 9.07
CA HIS A 132 -0.78 6.36 8.64
C HIS A 132 -0.43 5.62 7.36
N HIS A 133 -1.06 4.45 7.18
CA HIS A 133 -1.02 3.65 5.97
C HIS A 133 0.38 3.17 5.57
N PHE A 134 1.22 2.89 6.55
CA PHE A 134 2.53 2.27 6.29
C PHE A 134 2.41 0.82 5.82
N GLY A 135 1.22 0.21 5.98
CA GLY A 135 0.96 -1.17 5.60
C GLY A 135 1.47 -2.19 6.60
N LEU A 136 1.46 -3.45 6.17
CA LEU A 136 1.91 -4.56 7.00
C LEU A 136 3.42 -4.70 6.96
N SER A 137 3.98 -5.23 8.06
CA SER A 137 5.42 -5.28 8.33
C SER A 137 6.28 -5.84 7.19
N ALA A 138 7.51 -5.34 7.16
CA ALA A 138 8.60 -5.77 6.30
C ALA A 138 8.83 -7.29 6.32
N GLY A 139 8.45 -7.95 5.29
CA GLY A 139 8.62 -9.39 5.10
C GLY A 139 8.11 -9.85 3.74
N ALA A 140 7.22 -9.09 3.15
CA ALA A 140 6.75 -9.33 1.80
C ALA A 140 7.72 -8.67 0.81
N ARG A 141 8.69 -9.43 0.32
CA ARG A 141 9.43 -9.02 -0.87
C ARG A 141 8.45 -9.00 -2.04
N ASP A 142 8.31 -7.85 -2.69
CA ASP A 142 7.73 -7.83 -4.03
C ASP A 142 8.73 -8.52 -4.97
N PRO A 143 8.37 -9.66 -5.56
CA PRO A 143 9.28 -10.39 -6.46
C PRO A 143 9.68 -9.57 -7.70
N ASN A 144 8.99 -8.45 -7.96
CA ASN A 144 9.24 -7.60 -9.13
C ASN A 144 10.07 -6.35 -8.81
N THR A 145 10.49 -6.15 -7.56
CA THR A 145 11.32 -5.02 -7.17
C THR A 145 12.61 -5.50 -6.51
N MET A 146 13.72 -4.86 -6.90
CA MET A 146 15.05 -5.12 -6.33
C MET A 146 15.17 -4.58 -4.89
N PHE A 147 14.21 -3.77 -4.45
CA PHE A 147 14.10 -3.19 -3.12
C PHE A 147 12.99 -3.88 -2.34
N GLY A 148 13.20 -4.10 -1.05
CA GLY A 148 12.13 -4.54 -0.15
C GLY A 148 11.00 -3.52 -0.16
N VAL A 149 9.79 -3.99 -0.12
CA VAL A 149 8.58 -3.16 -0.28
C VAL A 149 8.39 -2.16 0.87
N ASN A 150 9.11 -2.36 1.96
CA ASN A 150 9.01 -1.59 3.19
C ASN A 150 10.41 -1.22 3.70
N ASP A 151 11.19 -0.58 2.86
CA ASP A 151 12.47 -0.01 3.26
C ASP A 151 12.25 1.45 3.65
N VAL A 152 12.99 1.91 4.66
CA VAL A 152 13.07 3.32 5.04
C VAL A 152 14.46 3.81 4.64
N LEU A 153 14.52 4.95 4.01
CA LEU A 153 15.78 5.61 3.71
C LEU A 153 16.03 6.72 4.76
N VAL A 154 17.21 6.71 5.35
CA VAL A 154 17.68 7.75 6.28
C VAL A 154 18.95 8.35 5.69
N GLY A 155 18.89 9.61 5.26
CA GLY A 155 20.00 10.27 4.57
C GLY A 155 20.50 9.48 3.35
N GLY A 156 19.60 8.90 2.57
CA GLY A 156 19.89 8.08 1.39
C GLY A 156 20.36 6.64 1.68
N VAL A 157 20.49 6.25 2.95
CA VAL A 157 20.87 4.89 3.34
C VAL A 157 19.62 4.07 3.63
N VAL A 158 19.49 2.90 2.99
CA VAL A 158 18.39 1.95 3.24
C VAL A 158 18.54 1.33 4.61
N VAL A 159 17.49 1.42 5.41
CA VAL A 159 17.46 0.91 6.79
C VAL A 159 16.34 -0.10 6.92
N ARG A 160 16.64 -1.23 7.56
CA ARG A 160 15.63 -2.21 7.94
C ARG A 160 15.07 -1.85 9.31
N PRO A 161 13.74 -1.59 9.39
CA PRO A 161 13.10 -1.28 10.66
C PRO A 161 13.19 -2.45 11.66
N LYS A 162 13.35 -2.13 12.95
CA LYS A 162 13.24 -3.09 14.05
C LYS A 162 11.79 -3.48 14.29
N ARG A 163 10.88 -2.53 14.12
CA ARG A 163 9.42 -2.74 14.22
C ARG A 163 8.70 -1.97 13.11
N TRP A 164 7.68 -2.57 12.58
CA TRP A 164 6.81 -1.98 11.55
C TRP A 164 5.34 -2.25 11.87
N ARG A 165 4.56 -1.19 11.96
CA ARG A 165 3.09 -1.22 12.07
C ARG A 165 2.50 -0.25 11.05
N ASP A 166 1.21 -0.32 10.82
CA ASP A 166 0.52 0.57 9.88
C ASP A 166 0.60 2.05 10.27
N ASP A 167 0.78 2.34 11.55
CA ASP A 167 0.82 3.67 12.15
C ASP A 167 2.18 4.08 12.72
N LYS A 168 3.14 3.14 12.79
CA LYS A 168 4.40 3.36 13.49
C LYS A 168 5.54 2.48 12.98
N ILE A 169 6.68 3.10 12.75
CA ILE A 169 7.93 2.42 12.39
C ILE A 169 9.00 2.78 13.42
N GLU A 170 9.77 1.80 13.89
CA GLU A 170 10.93 1.99 14.75
C GLU A 170 12.16 1.42 14.05
N LEU A 171 13.20 2.22 13.93
CA LEU A 171 14.47 1.84 13.30
C LEU A 171 15.67 2.41 14.06
N GLU A 172 16.84 1.89 13.77
CA GLU A 172 18.11 2.44 14.28
C GLU A 172 18.82 3.21 13.17
N ILE A 173 19.33 4.39 13.50
CA ILE A 173 20.06 5.23 12.55
C ILE A 173 21.38 4.54 12.21
N PRO A 174 21.63 4.26 10.92
CA PRO A 174 22.84 3.54 10.52
C PRO A 174 24.09 4.35 10.77
N THR A 175 25.20 3.65 11.04
CA THR A 175 26.50 4.28 11.32
C THR A 175 27.06 5.08 10.13
N ASN A 176 26.62 4.76 8.93
CA ASN A 176 26.98 5.43 7.68
C ASN A 176 25.95 6.46 7.20
N ALA A 177 24.87 6.71 7.98
CA ALA A 177 23.91 7.75 7.63
C ALA A 177 24.55 9.13 7.64
N VAL A 178 24.14 9.97 6.71
CA VAL A 178 24.43 11.41 6.68
C VAL A 178 23.16 12.18 7.03
N SER A 179 23.32 13.47 7.40
CA SER A 179 22.15 14.32 7.60
C SER A 179 21.35 14.43 6.30
N GLY A 180 20.05 14.24 6.38
CA GLY A 180 19.17 14.22 5.22
C GLY A 180 17.75 13.79 5.55
N ASP A 181 16.98 13.58 4.49
CA ASP A 181 15.57 13.24 4.59
C ASP A 181 15.36 11.78 5.02
N VAL A 182 14.23 11.53 5.67
CA VAL A 182 13.65 10.21 5.88
C VAL A 182 12.51 10.03 4.90
N VAL A 183 12.62 8.99 4.06
CA VAL A 183 11.67 8.70 2.99
C VAL A 183 11.20 7.25 3.11
#